data_2cbcfd77de604bf59199de2a7513cbfa
#
_entry.id   2cbcfd77de604bf59199de2a7513cbfa
#
_cell.length_a   1.000
_cell.length_b   1.000
_cell.length_c   1.000
_cell.angle_alpha   90.00
_cell.angle_beta   90.00
_cell.angle_gamma   90.00
#
_symmetry.space_group_name_H-M   'P 1'
#
loop_
_entity.id
_entity.type
_entity.pdbx_description
1 polymer ?
#
loop_
_entity_poly.entity_id
_entity_poly.type
_entity_poly.pdbx_seq_one_letter_code
_entity_poly.pdbx_strand_id
1 'polypeptide(L)'
;MNRKDIPFLVKASISHFFFEYIHPFYDGNGRFGRYLLSLYLARKLDILTAFSVSYSISKNLDDYYKSFIEVEDTNNYGEITFFVENILKIIKKGQEEIIKLLNVSIMKLNYSREIFEEVTKDLSEKEKVILFVYLQNYLFNDFEKITNIELTFVIENISQQTINKYTQDLEKKGYLIKIKQRPLTYTLAEKITEKL
;
A
#
# COMPACT_ATOMS: atom_id res chain seq x y z
N MET A 1 -8.39 -25.52 14.03
CA MET A 1 -8.59 -26.48 12.92
C MET A 1 -7.23 -26.97 12.41
N ASN A 2 -6.75 -28.13 12.90
CA ASN A 2 -5.39 -28.65 12.60
C ASN A 2 -5.32 -29.65 11.42
N ARG A 3 -6.38 -29.77 10.61
CA ARG A 3 -6.38 -30.65 9.44
C ARG A 3 -5.43 -30.11 8.36
N LYS A 4 -4.43 -30.90 8.00
CA LYS A 4 -3.41 -30.51 6.99
C LYS A 4 -3.90 -30.68 5.54
N ASP A 5 -4.97 -31.46 5.38
CA ASP A 5 -5.62 -31.82 4.11
C ASP A 5 -6.49 -30.67 3.51
N ILE A 6 -6.86 -29.66 4.28
CA ILE A 6 -7.68 -28.55 3.80
C ILE A 6 -6.78 -27.34 3.51
N PRO A 7 -6.86 -26.72 2.31
CA PRO A 7 -6.11 -25.52 1.97
C PRO A 7 -6.36 -24.35 2.95
N PHE A 8 -5.34 -23.57 3.24
CA PHE A 8 -5.43 -22.53 4.26
C PHE A 8 -6.45 -21.43 3.94
N LEU A 9 -6.65 -21.10 2.66
CA LEU A 9 -7.67 -20.14 2.23
C LEU A 9 -9.09 -20.64 2.49
N VAL A 10 -9.34 -21.94 2.26
CA VAL A 10 -10.61 -22.57 2.58
C VAL A 10 -10.86 -22.53 4.10
N LYS A 11 -9.82 -22.85 4.90
CA LYS A 11 -9.92 -22.73 6.37
C LYS A 11 -10.23 -21.31 6.82
N ALA A 12 -9.56 -20.31 6.21
CA ALA A 12 -9.79 -18.91 6.52
C ALA A 12 -11.25 -18.52 6.25
N SER A 13 -11.78 -18.90 5.09
CA SER A 13 -13.15 -18.63 4.70
C SER A 13 -14.16 -19.29 5.65
N ILE A 14 -13.97 -20.57 5.94
CA ILE A 14 -14.84 -21.31 6.88
C ILE A 14 -14.78 -20.69 8.29
N SER A 15 -13.58 -20.37 8.78
CA SER A 15 -13.42 -19.77 10.11
C SER A 15 -14.06 -18.37 10.17
N HIS A 16 -13.98 -17.60 9.09
CA HIS A 16 -14.63 -16.32 8.98
C HIS A 16 -16.15 -16.44 9.00
N PHE A 17 -16.72 -17.39 8.24
CA PHE A 17 -18.15 -17.68 8.28
C PHE A 17 -18.63 -17.99 9.70
N PHE A 18 -18.00 -18.97 10.36
CA PHE A 18 -18.42 -19.36 11.70
C PHE A 18 -18.25 -18.28 12.74
N PHE A 19 -17.23 -17.41 12.62
CA PHE A 19 -17.09 -16.27 13.51
C PHE A 19 -18.27 -15.30 13.38
N GLU A 20 -18.65 -14.95 12.15
CA GLU A 20 -19.77 -14.05 11.89
C GLU A 20 -21.11 -14.71 12.28
N TYR A 21 -21.28 -16.02 12.05
CA TYR A 21 -22.47 -16.79 12.40
C TYR A 21 -22.67 -16.89 13.91
N ILE A 22 -21.61 -17.20 14.67
CA ILE A 22 -21.66 -17.31 16.15
C ILE A 22 -21.91 -15.94 16.80
N HIS A 23 -21.43 -14.87 16.17
CA HIS A 23 -21.65 -13.48 16.60
C HIS A 23 -21.28 -13.22 18.07
N PRO A 24 -20.02 -13.50 18.51
CA PRO A 24 -19.67 -13.63 19.92
C PRO A 24 -19.70 -12.31 20.71
N PHE A 25 -19.71 -11.15 20.04
CA PHE A 25 -19.69 -9.84 20.69
C PHE A 25 -21.05 -9.14 20.56
N TYR A 26 -21.35 -8.25 21.50
CA TYR A 26 -22.55 -7.43 21.45
C TYR A 26 -22.59 -6.48 20.26
N ASP A 27 -21.42 -5.91 19.87
CA ASP A 27 -21.25 -5.05 18.69
C ASP A 27 -19.85 -5.27 18.07
N GLY A 28 -19.72 -4.92 16.80
CA GLY A 28 -18.45 -4.92 16.08
C GLY A 28 -17.99 -6.26 15.52
N ASN A 29 -18.82 -7.31 15.55
CA ASN A 29 -18.45 -8.63 15.02
C ASN A 29 -17.95 -8.55 13.59
N GLY A 30 -18.68 -7.93 12.67
CA GLY A 30 -18.29 -7.81 11.28
C GLY A 30 -16.94 -7.09 11.06
N ARG A 31 -16.62 -6.08 11.85
CA ARG A 31 -15.31 -5.39 11.82
C ARG A 31 -14.20 -6.31 12.33
N PHE A 32 -14.46 -6.98 13.43
CA PHE A 32 -13.49 -7.87 14.06
C PHE A 32 -13.25 -9.14 13.24
N GLY A 33 -14.31 -9.73 12.67
CA GLY A 33 -14.20 -10.91 11.79
C GLY A 33 -13.38 -10.59 10.52
N ARG A 34 -13.62 -9.45 9.86
CA ARG A 34 -12.79 -8.99 8.74
C ARG A 34 -11.34 -8.71 9.16
N TYR A 35 -11.12 -8.14 10.33
CA TYR A 35 -9.78 -7.93 10.88
C TYR A 35 -9.04 -9.28 11.09
N LEU A 36 -9.71 -10.28 11.69
CA LEU A 36 -9.13 -11.61 11.88
C LEU A 36 -8.79 -12.30 10.55
N LEU A 37 -9.69 -12.19 9.56
CA LEU A 37 -9.43 -12.70 8.21
C LEU A 37 -8.21 -12.03 7.60
N SER A 38 -8.14 -10.69 7.64
CA SER A 38 -7.00 -9.93 7.13
C SER A 38 -5.69 -10.29 7.85
N LEU A 39 -5.71 -10.39 9.18
CA LEU A 39 -4.53 -10.78 9.96
C LEU A 39 -4.02 -12.18 9.61
N TYR A 40 -4.93 -13.12 9.40
CA TYR A 40 -4.57 -14.47 8.97
C TYR A 40 -3.94 -14.47 7.58
N LEU A 41 -4.50 -13.70 6.64
CA LEU A 41 -3.97 -13.56 5.28
C LEU A 41 -2.62 -12.86 5.25
N ALA A 42 -2.41 -11.81 6.07
CA ALA A 42 -1.11 -11.15 6.22
C ALA A 42 -0.01 -12.14 6.62
N ARG A 43 -0.34 -13.09 7.49
CA ARG A 43 0.61 -14.12 7.97
C ARG A 43 0.86 -15.24 6.96
N LYS A 44 -0.11 -15.56 6.10
CA LYS A 44 -0.08 -16.73 5.21
C LYS A 44 0.24 -16.40 3.76
N LEU A 45 -0.07 -15.19 3.32
CA LEU A 45 0.23 -14.66 2.00
C LEU A 45 1.19 -13.48 2.13
N ASP A 46 0.63 -12.27 2.17
CA ASP A 46 1.36 -11.01 2.25
C ASP A 46 0.48 -9.90 2.83
N ILE A 47 1.13 -8.83 3.26
CA ILE A 47 0.48 -7.68 3.90
C ILE A 47 -0.42 -6.88 2.94
N LEU A 48 -0.05 -6.80 1.67
CA LEU A 48 -0.81 -6.04 0.67
C LEU A 48 -2.14 -6.72 0.38
N THR A 49 -2.14 -8.05 0.21
CA THR A 49 -3.36 -8.87 0.11
C THR A 49 -4.25 -8.66 1.34
N ALA A 50 -3.68 -8.69 2.53
CA ALA A 50 -4.45 -8.51 3.77
C ALA A 50 -5.16 -7.15 3.83
N PHE A 51 -4.48 -6.06 3.45
CA PHE A 51 -5.09 -4.73 3.40
C PHE A 51 -6.18 -4.62 2.33
N SER A 52 -6.01 -5.29 1.19
CA SER A 52 -6.99 -5.25 0.10
C SER A 52 -8.32 -5.92 0.43
N VAL A 53 -8.33 -6.94 1.30
CA VAL A 53 -9.51 -7.77 1.55
C VAL A 53 -10.67 -6.95 2.13
N SER A 54 -10.44 -6.13 3.16
CA SER A 54 -11.49 -5.28 3.72
C SER A 54 -12.04 -4.28 2.70
N TYR A 55 -11.16 -3.72 1.86
CA TYR A 55 -11.57 -2.84 0.76
C TYR A 55 -12.37 -3.59 -0.29
N SER A 56 -11.90 -4.77 -0.72
CA SER A 56 -12.61 -5.61 -1.70
C SER A 56 -13.97 -6.08 -1.20
N ILE A 57 -14.10 -6.42 0.08
CA ILE A 57 -15.40 -6.71 0.70
C ILE A 57 -16.30 -5.48 0.61
N SER A 58 -15.82 -4.29 0.95
CA SER A 58 -16.62 -3.07 0.91
C SER A 58 -17.14 -2.72 -0.49
N LYS A 59 -16.43 -3.12 -1.53
CA LYS A 59 -16.84 -2.96 -2.93
C LYS A 59 -17.82 -4.03 -3.43
N ASN A 60 -17.95 -5.14 -2.70
CA ASN A 60 -18.79 -6.28 -3.06
C ASN A 60 -19.70 -6.69 -1.88
N LEU A 61 -20.21 -5.70 -1.13
CA LEU A 61 -20.99 -5.93 0.11
C LEU A 61 -22.24 -6.77 -0.13
N ASP A 62 -22.97 -6.53 -1.21
CA ASP A 62 -24.20 -7.25 -1.52
C ASP A 62 -23.92 -8.75 -1.74
N ASP A 63 -22.92 -9.07 -2.58
CA ASP A 63 -22.52 -10.46 -2.82
C ASP A 63 -21.94 -11.10 -1.53
N TYR A 64 -21.21 -10.32 -0.74
CA TYR A 64 -20.67 -10.78 0.53
C TYR A 64 -21.77 -11.16 1.51
N TYR A 65 -22.76 -10.29 1.76
CA TYR A 65 -23.86 -10.61 2.66
C TYR A 65 -24.80 -11.67 2.11
N LYS A 66 -25.06 -11.66 0.79
CA LYS A 66 -25.88 -12.68 0.14
C LYS A 66 -25.29 -14.08 0.35
N SER A 67 -23.97 -14.23 0.33
CA SER A 67 -23.33 -15.53 0.54
C SER A 67 -23.53 -16.10 1.96
N PHE A 68 -23.73 -15.27 2.98
CA PHE A 68 -24.16 -15.74 4.31
C PHE A 68 -25.60 -16.20 4.29
N ILE A 69 -26.51 -15.42 3.73
CA ILE A 69 -27.92 -15.76 3.62
C ILE A 69 -28.11 -17.09 2.90
N GLU A 70 -27.36 -17.35 1.84
CA GLU A 70 -27.39 -18.61 1.08
C GLU A 70 -26.99 -19.83 1.94
N VAL A 71 -25.97 -19.69 2.79
CA VAL A 71 -25.56 -20.78 3.70
C VAL A 71 -26.59 -21.01 4.81
N GLU A 72 -27.20 -19.94 5.30
CA GLU A 72 -28.20 -19.96 6.41
C GLU A 72 -29.60 -20.42 5.96
N ASP A 73 -29.85 -20.47 4.65
CA ASP A 73 -31.11 -21.01 4.12
C ASP A 73 -31.25 -22.49 4.50
N THR A 74 -32.35 -22.81 5.14
CA THR A 74 -32.65 -24.18 5.60
C THR A 74 -32.69 -25.20 4.47
N ASN A 75 -33.04 -24.78 3.24
CA ASN A 75 -33.03 -25.64 2.06
C ASN A 75 -31.62 -25.95 1.53
N ASN A 76 -30.62 -25.18 1.96
CA ASN A 76 -29.23 -25.38 1.58
C ASN A 76 -28.50 -26.41 2.47
N TYR A 77 -29.13 -26.86 3.55
CA TYR A 77 -28.54 -27.84 4.49
C TYR A 77 -27.17 -27.43 5.07
N GLY A 78 -26.87 -26.12 5.13
CA GLY A 78 -25.59 -25.60 5.62
C GLY A 78 -24.40 -25.82 4.66
N GLU A 79 -24.67 -25.99 3.36
CA GLU A 79 -23.64 -26.13 2.34
C GLU A 79 -22.88 -24.80 2.21
N ILE A 80 -21.54 -24.82 2.42
CA ILE A 80 -20.71 -23.61 2.57
C ILE A 80 -19.84 -23.31 1.34
N THR A 81 -19.86 -24.13 0.31
CA THR A 81 -18.96 -23.99 -0.85
C THR A 81 -19.12 -22.65 -1.54
N PHE A 82 -20.36 -22.19 -1.75
CA PHE A 82 -20.63 -20.89 -2.38
C PHE A 82 -20.04 -19.71 -1.60
N PHE A 83 -20.14 -19.77 -0.26
CA PHE A 83 -19.49 -18.76 0.58
C PHE A 83 -17.97 -18.78 0.43
N VAL A 84 -17.36 -19.95 0.49
CA VAL A 84 -15.90 -20.13 0.31
C VAL A 84 -15.47 -19.59 -1.05
N GLU A 85 -16.16 -19.96 -2.13
CA GLU A 85 -15.88 -19.47 -3.48
C GLU A 85 -15.98 -17.93 -3.56
N ASN A 86 -17.01 -17.34 -2.94
CA ASN A 86 -17.18 -15.90 -2.93
C ASN A 86 -16.04 -15.20 -2.21
N ILE A 87 -15.63 -15.67 -1.03
CA ILE A 87 -14.46 -15.14 -0.31
C ILE A 87 -13.18 -15.26 -1.15
N LEU A 88 -12.96 -16.38 -1.82
CA LEU A 88 -11.80 -16.55 -2.71
C LEU A 88 -11.82 -15.58 -3.89
N LYS A 89 -13.00 -15.34 -4.49
CA LYS A 89 -13.19 -14.35 -5.56
C LYS A 89 -12.88 -12.93 -5.07
N ILE A 90 -13.32 -12.58 -3.85
CA ILE A 90 -13.05 -11.28 -3.23
C ILE A 90 -11.55 -11.09 -2.98
N ILE A 91 -10.86 -12.10 -2.43
CA ILE A 91 -9.41 -12.07 -2.22
C ILE A 91 -8.68 -11.88 -3.56
N LYS A 92 -9.04 -12.66 -4.57
CA LYS A 92 -8.46 -12.57 -5.92
C LYS A 92 -8.63 -11.18 -6.52
N LYS A 93 -9.85 -10.61 -6.49
CA LYS A 93 -10.11 -9.25 -6.96
C LYS A 93 -9.23 -8.22 -6.26
N GLY A 94 -9.08 -8.32 -4.93
CA GLY A 94 -8.21 -7.44 -4.16
C GLY A 94 -6.75 -7.52 -4.60
N GLN A 95 -6.23 -8.71 -4.85
CA GLN A 95 -4.88 -8.91 -5.38
C GLN A 95 -4.71 -8.32 -6.78
N GLU A 96 -5.69 -8.54 -7.67
CA GLU A 96 -5.66 -7.99 -9.04
C GLU A 96 -5.64 -6.45 -9.03
N GLU A 97 -6.42 -5.80 -8.15
CA GLU A 97 -6.42 -4.34 -8.00
C GLU A 97 -5.06 -3.82 -7.50
N ILE A 98 -4.46 -4.47 -6.50
CA ILE A 98 -3.13 -4.08 -6.01
C ILE A 98 -2.07 -4.26 -7.09
N ILE A 99 -2.07 -5.38 -7.81
CA ILE A 99 -1.13 -5.63 -8.91
C ILE A 99 -1.26 -4.53 -9.97
N LYS A 100 -2.49 -4.14 -10.31
CA LYS A 100 -2.74 -3.04 -11.26
C LYS A 100 -2.16 -1.72 -10.76
N LEU A 101 -2.38 -1.36 -9.49
CA LEU A 101 -1.84 -0.14 -8.88
C LEU A 101 -0.31 -0.15 -8.87
N LEU A 102 0.30 -1.26 -8.47
CA LEU A 102 1.75 -1.42 -8.44
C LEU A 102 2.36 -1.31 -9.85
N ASN A 103 1.75 -1.93 -10.86
CA ASN A 103 2.21 -1.83 -12.24
C ASN A 103 2.18 -0.38 -12.75
N VAL A 104 1.11 0.36 -12.49
CA VAL A 104 1.02 1.79 -12.84
C VAL A 104 2.12 2.59 -12.13
N SER A 105 2.35 2.33 -10.84
CA SER A 105 3.39 3.00 -10.07
C SER A 105 4.80 2.68 -10.58
N ILE A 106 5.06 1.42 -10.95
CA ILE A 106 6.34 0.99 -11.54
C ILE A 106 6.57 1.67 -12.89
N MET A 107 5.55 1.71 -13.74
CA MET A 107 5.66 2.39 -15.05
C MET A 107 5.98 3.88 -14.87
N LYS A 108 5.27 4.56 -13.96
CA LYS A 108 5.50 5.97 -13.64
C LYS A 108 6.93 6.20 -13.12
N LEU A 109 7.39 5.35 -12.21
CA LEU A 109 8.75 5.44 -11.65
C LEU A 109 9.83 5.20 -12.72
N ASN A 110 9.68 4.19 -13.56
CA ASN A 110 10.66 3.87 -14.62
C ASN A 110 10.77 5.02 -15.63
N TYR A 111 9.64 5.56 -16.10
CA TYR A 111 9.63 6.72 -16.99
C TYR A 111 10.33 7.93 -16.36
N SER A 112 9.96 8.24 -15.12
CA SER A 112 10.57 9.37 -14.41
C SER A 112 12.05 9.16 -14.12
N ARG A 113 12.51 7.92 -13.94
CA ARG A 113 13.91 7.58 -13.72
C ARG A 113 14.76 7.82 -14.97
N GLU A 114 14.27 7.51 -16.16
CA GLU A 114 14.98 7.79 -17.41
C GLU A 114 15.23 9.31 -17.57
N ILE A 115 14.18 10.11 -17.35
CA ILE A 115 14.29 11.58 -17.36
C ILE A 115 15.26 12.07 -16.28
N PHE A 116 15.15 11.51 -15.06
CA PHE A 116 15.99 11.89 -13.94
C PHE A 116 17.48 11.66 -14.25
N GLU A 117 17.85 10.52 -14.77
CA GLU A 117 19.24 10.21 -15.15
C GLU A 117 19.79 11.17 -16.21
N GLU A 118 18.95 11.58 -17.16
CA GLU A 118 19.34 12.57 -18.17
C GLU A 118 19.58 13.94 -17.57
N VAL A 119 18.68 14.41 -16.71
CA VAL A 119 18.70 15.77 -16.14
C VAL A 119 19.79 15.92 -15.06
N THR A 120 20.23 14.84 -14.44
CA THR A 120 21.16 14.84 -13.28
C THR A 120 22.58 14.40 -13.62
N LYS A 121 22.98 14.36 -14.89
CA LYS A 121 24.31 13.90 -15.33
C LYS A 121 25.48 14.65 -14.69
N ASP A 122 25.29 15.90 -14.34
CA ASP A 122 26.27 16.79 -13.70
C ASP A 122 26.31 16.70 -12.17
N LEU A 123 25.46 15.87 -11.56
CA LEU A 123 25.37 15.70 -10.12
C LEU A 123 26.25 14.56 -9.61
N SER A 124 26.77 14.73 -8.39
CA SER A 124 27.44 13.65 -7.66
C SER A 124 26.42 12.57 -7.21
N GLU A 125 26.90 11.35 -6.99
CA GLU A 125 26.02 10.25 -6.55
C GLU A 125 25.24 10.56 -5.28
N LYS A 126 25.84 11.31 -4.32
CA LYS A 126 25.12 11.71 -3.09
C LYS A 126 24.03 12.73 -3.35
N GLU A 127 24.26 13.66 -4.27
CA GLU A 127 23.23 14.62 -4.70
C GLU A 127 22.08 13.90 -5.42
N LYS A 128 22.41 12.93 -6.29
CA LYS A 128 21.40 12.11 -6.98
C LYS A 128 20.54 11.34 -6.00
N VAL A 129 21.13 10.68 -5.00
CA VAL A 129 20.36 9.94 -3.98
C VAL A 129 19.38 10.85 -3.25
N ILE A 130 19.82 12.03 -2.81
CA ILE A 130 18.95 12.99 -2.12
C ILE A 130 17.85 13.49 -3.05
N LEU A 131 18.21 13.90 -4.27
CA LEU A 131 17.24 14.41 -5.25
C LEU A 131 16.24 13.34 -5.68
N PHE A 132 16.65 12.07 -5.74
CA PHE A 132 15.76 10.94 -6.05
C PHE A 132 14.67 10.73 -4.99
N VAL A 133 14.97 10.98 -3.71
CA VAL A 133 13.95 10.95 -2.64
C VAL A 133 12.90 12.06 -2.86
N TYR A 134 13.32 13.25 -3.28
CA TYR A 134 12.38 14.31 -3.66
C TYR A 134 11.52 13.92 -4.87
N LEU A 135 12.12 13.25 -5.87
CA LEU A 135 11.39 12.73 -7.01
C LEU A 135 10.31 11.71 -6.59
N GLN A 136 10.69 10.74 -5.76
CA GLN A 136 9.72 9.75 -5.24
C GLN A 136 8.60 10.41 -4.44
N ASN A 137 8.95 11.38 -3.61
CA ASN A 137 7.96 12.15 -2.84
C ASN A 137 6.98 12.91 -3.76
N TYR A 138 7.48 13.54 -4.80
CA TYR A 138 6.66 14.23 -5.81
C TYR A 138 5.74 13.27 -6.56
N LEU A 139 6.23 12.09 -6.94
CA LEU A 139 5.48 11.12 -7.73
C LEU A 139 4.37 10.38 -6.95
N PHE A 140 4.55 10.15 -5.66
CA PHE A 140 3.72 9.21 -4.89
C PHE A 140 3.09 9.76 -3.62
N ASN A 141 3.48 10.96 -3.20
CA ASN A 141 2.90 11.59 -2.02
C ASN A 141 2.18 12.88 -2.42
N ASP A 142 1.03 13.12 -1.79
CA ASP A 142 0.30 14.39 -1.94
C ASP A 142 1.06 15.58 -1.32
N PHE A 143 2.14 15.31 -0.59
CA PHE A 143 3.01 16.30 0.02
C PHE A 143 4.23 16.54 -0.85
N GLU A 144 4.15 17.52 -1.73
CA GLU A 144 5.27 17.95 -2.58
C GLU A 144 6.50 18.46 -1.82
N LYS A 145 6.39 18.58 -0.49
CA LYS A 145 7.40 19.20 0.39
C LYS A 145 7.95 18.16 1.35
N ILE A 146 9.27 18.13 1.49
CA ILE A 146 9.95 17.27 2.46
C ILE A 146 10.97 18.09 3.27
N THR A 147 11.05 17.84 4.57
CA THR A 147 12.02 18.48 5.44
C THR A 147 13.35 17.72 5.44
N ASN A 148 14.45 18.42 5.72
CA ASN A 148 15.75 17.79 5.85
C ASN A 148 15.82 16.79 7.04
N ILE A 149 14.93 16.93 8.02
CA ILE A 149 14.81 15.96 9.12
C ILE A 149 14.19 14.66 8.61
N GLU A 150 13.11 14.74 7.83
CA GLU A 150 12.49 13.55 7.24
C GLU A 150 13.45 12.78 6.33
N LEU A 151 14.30 13.49 5.57
CA LEU A 151 15.34 12.85 4.77
C LEU A 151 16.30 11.98 5.59
N THR A 152 16.59 12.34 6.85
CA THR A 152 17.47 11.53 7.72
C THR A 152 16.86 10.18 8.10
N PHE A 153 15.53 10.04 8.05
CA PHE A 153 14.85 8.78 8.30
C PHE A 153 14.76 7.88 7.06
N VAL A 154 14.85 8.49 5.87
CA VAL A 154 14.72 7.78 4.60
C VAL A 154 16.09 7.35 4.05
N ILE A 155 17.11 8.19 4.23
CA ILE A 155 18.44 7.96 3.68
C ILE A 155 19.35 7.46 4.80
N GLU A 156 19.72 6.18 4.75
CA GLU A 156 20.60 5.57 5.73
C GLU A 156 22.05 6.10 5.62
N ASN A 157 22.75 6.14 6.74
CA ASN A 157 24.17 6.47 6.83
C ASN A 157 24.57 7.89 6.36
N ILE A 158 23.63 8.85 6.35
CA ILE A 158 23.92 10.25 6.05
C ILE A 158 23.54 11.15 7.24
N SER A 159 24.49 11.98 7.70
CA SER A 159 24.23 12.92 8.79
C SER A 159 23.34 14.08 8.33
N GLN A 160 22.56 14.66 9.25
CA GLN A 160 21.73 15.83 8.97
C GLN A 160 22.54 17.03 8.44
N GLN A 161 23.78 17.19 8.92
CA GLN A 161 24.68 18.26 8.42
C GLN A 161 25.04 18.04 6.95
N THR A 162 25.28 16.79 6.56
CA THR A 162 25.56 16.41 5.18
C THR A 162 24.34 16.63 4.28
N ILE A 163 23.15 16.25 4.73
CA ILE A 163 21.89 16.52 4.02
C ILE A 163 21.69 18.02 3.83
N ASN A 164 21.89 18.82 4.88
CA ASN A 164 21.74 20.27 4.81
C ASN A 164 22.69 20.90 3.77
N LYS A 165 23.94 20.40 3.71
CA LYS A 165 24.92 20.85 2.70
C LYS A 165 24.44 20.52 1.29
N TYR A 166 24.10 19.27 1.02
CA TYR A 166 23.72 18.85 -0.34
C TYR A 166 22.38 19.46 -0.80
N THR A 167 21.42 19.64 0.08
CA THR A 167 20.16 20.31 -0.28
C THR A 167 20.38 21.81 -0.62
N GLN A 168 21.31 22.49 0.07
CA GLN A 168 21.71 23.85 -0.27
C GLN A 168 22.46 23.92 -1.61
N ASP A 169 23.32 22.94 -1.89
CA ASP A 169 24.05 22.87 -3.16
C ASP A 169 23.08 22.56 -4.32
N LEU A 170 22.11 21.66 -4.12
CA LEU A 170 21.03 21.40 -5.08
C LEU A 170 20.12 22.61 -5.30
N GLU A 171 19.84 23.42 -4.25
CA GLU A 171 19.13 24.68 -4.37
C GLU A 171 19.91 25.67 -5.26
N LYS A 172 21.23 25.85 -5.01
CA LYS A 172 22.09 26.72 -5.81
C LYS A 172 22.18 26.30 -7.28
N LYS A 173 22.19 24.99 -7.52
CA LYS A 173 22.17 24.41 -8.88
C LYS A 173 20.77 24.47 -9.53
N GLY A 174 19.76 24.93 -8.80
CA GLY A 174 18.38 25.08 -9.27
C GLY A 174 17.62 23.75 -9.44
N TYR A 175 17.96 22.71 -8.68
CA TYR A 175 17.23 21.43 -8.63
C TYR A 175 16.16 21.41 -7.55
N LEU A 176 16.37 22.18 -6.47
CA LEU A 176 15.43 22.31 -5.36
C LEU A 176 15.03 23.78 -5.16
N ILE A 177 13.83 23.99 -4.66
CA ILE A 177 13.31 25.29 -4.22
C ILE A 177 13.09 25.22 -2.71
N LYS A 178 13.67 26.14 -1.98
CA LYS A 178 13.43 26.26 -0.54
C LYS A 178 12.06 26.85 -0.25
N ILE A 179 11.26 26.13 0.52
CA ILE A 179 9.91 26.54 0.92
C ILE A 179 9.90 27.16 2.31
N LYS A 180 10.73 26.61 3.24
CA LYS A 180 10.76 27.07 4.62
C LYS A 180 12.17 26.95 5.20
N GLN A 181 12.53 27.92 6.06
CA GLN A 181 13.85 27.98 6.69
C GLN A 181 13.93 27.15 7.99
N ARG A 182 12.83 27.05 8.73
CA ARG A 182 12.79 26.30 10.00
C ARG A 182 11.46 25.55 10.13
N PRO A 183 11.45 24.20 10.10
CA PRO A 183 12.56 23.36 9.66
C PRO A 183 12.91 23.63 8.19
N LEU A 184 14.17 23.33 7.78
CA LEU A 184 14.57 23.42 6.38
C LEU A 184 13.71 22.47 5.54
N THR A 185 12.95 23.03 4.62
CA THR A 185 11.97 22.33 3.78
C THR A 185 12.17 22.72 2.33
N TYR A 186 12.22 21.73 1.45
CA TYR A 186 12.43 21.93 0.02
C TYR A 186 11.38 21.20 -0.79
N THR A 187 11.25 21.58 -2.05
CA THR A 187 10.50 20.87 -3.10
C THR A 187 11.32 20.81 -4.38
N LEU A 188 10.93 19.97 -5.33
CA LEU A 188 11.54 19.94 -6.67
C LEU A 188 11.33 21.27 -7.39
N ALA A 189 12.33 21.69 -8.16
CA ALA A 189 12.22 22.86 -9.02
C ALA A 189 11.39 22.54 -10.27
N GLU A 190 10.68 23.54 -10.79
CA GLU A 190 9.81 23.43 -11.98
C GLU A 190 10.54 22.86 -13.19
N LYS A 191 11.81 23.22 -13.40
CA LYS A 191 12.63 22.68 -14.50
C LYS A 191 12.73 21.13 -14.53
N ILE A 192 12.44 20.48 -13.38
CA ILE A 192 12.40 19.02 -13.28
C ILE A 192 10.97 18.52 -13.43
N THR A 193 10.03 19.14 -12.71
CA THR A 193 8.62 18.72 -12.69
C THR A 193 7.92 18.88 -14.04
N GLU A 194 8.32 19.84 -14.85
CA GLU A 194 7.80 20.03 -16.22
C GLU A 194 8.24 18.94 -17.21
N LYS A 195 9.28 18.17 -16.87
CA LYS A 195 9.80 17.09 -17.71
C LYS A 195 9.26 15.71 -17.30
N LEU A 196 8.65 15.63 -16.11
CA LEU A 196 8.11 14.40 -15.51
C LEU A 196 6.65 14.15 -15.92
#